data_cc84a8f53978c1249d5798f14b9502e3
#
_entry.id   cc84a8f53978c1249d5798f14b9502e3
#
_cell.length_a   1.000
_cell.length_b   1.000
_cell.length_c   1.000
_cell.angle_alpha   90.00
_cell.angle_beta   90.00
_cell.angle_gamma   90.00
#
_symmetry.space_group_name_H-M   'P 1'
#
loop_
_entity.id
_entity.type
_entity.pdbx_description
1 polymer ?
#
loop_
_entity_poly.entity_id
_entity_poly.type
_entity_poly.pdbx_seq_one_letter_code
_entity_poly.pdbx_strand_id
1 'polypeptide(L)'
;AVGNVPFGQYKVNDKAYNKLGFSIHNYFFAKAIDQVRPGGIVAFVTSRYTMDSKDSTARKHMAERADLLGAIRLPNNAFRANAGTDVVSDIIFLQKRDRPADIEPAWVQLGKTEDGFAVNSYFVEHPEMILGELTAESTQYGREELTVAPLEGISLADQLAEAVQHIEGNYTAVEIAAPDVADAEAQRKTLPADPTVKNFSYTVVDGEIYYRENSIMTQIELPDNAKGRVAGMVELRQIVNELIDQQLNDFPD
;
A
#
# COMPACT_ATOMS: atom_id res chain seq x y z
N ALA A 1 -3.96 -0.68 6.22
CA ALA A 1 -3.08 -0.80 5.05
C ALA A 1 -1.67 -0.35 5.42
N VAL A 2 -0.68 -1.21 5.21
CA VAL A 2 0.74 -0.90 5.48
C VAL A 2 1.55 -1.24 4.25
N GLY A 3 2.51 -0.38 3.87
CA GLY A 3 3.35 -0.68 2.71
C GLY A 3 4.38 0.40 2.38
N ASN A 4 5.24 0.06 1.42
CA ASN A 4 6.13 0.99 0.75
C ASN A 4 5.56 1.23 -0.64
N VAL A 5 5.08 2.46 -0.91
CA VAL A 5 4.47 2.77 -2.20
C VAL A 5 5.54 3.00 -3.27
N PRO A 6 5.26 2.66 -4.53
CA PRO A 6 6.22 2.87 -5.61
C PRO A 6 6.60 4.33 -5.77
N PHE A 7 7.89 4.58 -5.98
CA PHE A 7 8.43 5.90 -6.33
C PHE A 7 8.60 5.94 -7.86
N GLY A 8 8.10 6.99 -8.49
CA GLY A 8 8.22 7.13 -9.92
C GLY A 8 7.35 8.23 -10.50
N GLN A 9 7.64 8.57 -11.77
CA GLN A 9 6.91 9.63 -12.47
C GLN A 9 5.82 9.10 -13.42
N TYR A 10 5.49 7.82 -13.33
CA TYR A 10 4.41 7.23 -14.11
C TYR A 10 3.07 7.30 -13.37
N LYS A 11 1.99 7.23 -14.12
CA LYS A 11 0.61 7.24 -13.59
C LYS A 11 -0.03 5.86 -13.74
N VAL A 12 -0.82 5.48 -12.75
CA VAL A 12 -1.65 4.28 -12.84
C VAL A 12 -2.91 4.61 -13.62
N ASN A 13 -3.30 3.74 -14.55
CA ASN A 13 -4.58 3.86 -15.25
C ASN A 13 -5.68 3.16 -14.45
N ASP A 14 -6.36 3.92 -13.60
CA ASP A 14 -7.52 3.48 -12.83
C ASP A 14 -8.67 4.47 -13.06
N LYS A 15 -9.74 4.01 -13.72
CA LYS A 15 -10.88 4.87 -14.14
C LYS A 15 -11.49 5.65 -12.98
N ALA A 16 -11.48 5.09 -11.76
CA ALA A 16 -12.03 5.75 -10.57
C ALA A 16 -11.19 6.96 -10.14
N TYR A 17 -9.86 6.90 -10.37
CA TYR A 17 -8.90 7.90 -9.87
C TYR A 17 -8.25 8.75 -10.97
N ASN A 18 -8.43 8.41 -12.25
CA ASN A 18 -7.80 9.12 -13.37
C ASN A 18 -8.09 10.62 -13.37
N LYS A 19 -9.29 11.02 -12.92
CA LYS A 19 -9.69 12.44 -12.84
C LYS A 19 -8.90 13.25 -11.81
N LEU A 20 -8.32 12.59 -10.80
CA LEU A 20 -7.54 13.24 -9.75
C LEU A 20 -6.15 13.67 -10.26
N GLY A 21 -5.64 13.01 -11.31
CA GLY A 21 -4.34 13.34 -11.90
C GLY A 21 -3.14 13.11 -10.99
N PHE A 22 -3.30 12.38 -9.90
CA PHE A 22 -2.28 12.16 -8.88
C PHE A 22 -1.05 11.43 -9.41
N SER A 23 0.11 11.73 -8.80
CA SER A 23 1.31 10.91 -8.93
C SER A 23 1.04 9.50 -8.40
N ILE A 24 1.88 8.54 -8.75
CA ILE A 24 1.68 7.15 -8.35
C ILE A 24 1.58 6.99 -6.82
N HIS A 25 2.46 7.63 -6.06
CA HIS A 25 2.42 7.53 -4.59
C HIS A 25 1.14 8.16 -4.01
N ASN A 26 0.70 9.31 -4.50
CA ASN A 26 -0.54 9.95 -4.05
C ASN A 26 -1.80 9.14 -4.44
N TYR A 27 -1.76 8.45 -5.60
CA TYR A 27 -2.81 7.50 -6.00
C TYR A 27 -2.96 6.36 -4.99
N PHE A 28 -1.85 5.79 -4.51
CA PHE A 28 -1.91 4.70 -3.53
C PHE A 28 -2.52 5.15 -2.20
N PHE A 29 -2.22 6.37 -1.74
CA PHE A 29 -2.89 6.94 -0.56
C PHE A 29 -4.40 7.09 -0.78
N ALA A 30 -4.81 7.71 -1.88
CA ALA A 30 -6.23 7.90 -2.17
C ALA A 30 -6.97 6.55 -2.22
N LYS A 31 -6.42 5.58 -2.92
CA LYS A 31 -7.01 4.24 -3.05
C LYS A 31 -7.05 3.48 -1.72
N ALA A 32 -5.98 3.53 -0.93
CA ALA A 32 -5.93 2.86 0.37
C ALA A 32 -6.94 3.47 1.36
N ILE A 33 -7.05 4.80 1.41
CA ILE A 33 -8.04 5.48 2.25
C ILE A 33 -9.45 5.07 1.86
N ASP A 34 -9.76 4.93 0.57
CA ASP A 34 -11.09 4.51 0.12
C ASP A 34 -11.39 3.06 0.52
N GLN A 35 -10.40 2.18 0.48
CA GLN A 35 -10.56 0.74 0.71
C GLN A 35 -10.49 0.31 2.17
N VAL A 36 -9.76 1.02 3.03
CA VAL A 36 -9.77 0.71 4.46
C VAL A 36 -11.14 1.08 5.07
N ARG A 37 -11.53 0.36 6.11
CA ARG A 37 -12.75 0.68 6.86
C ARG A 37 -12.64 2.03 7.57
N PRO A 38 -13.75 2.68 7.94
CA PRO A 38 -13.74 3.81 8.87
C PRO A 38 -12.96 3.46 10.16
N GLY A 39 -12.18 4.40 10.68
CA GLY A 39 -11.25 4.17 11.79
C GLY A 39 -10.02 3.33 11.43
N GLY A 40 -9.95 2.77 10.21
CA GLY A 40 -8.79 2.02 9.73
C GLY A 40 -7.58 2.91 9.49
N ILE A 41 -6.39 2.32 9.62
CA ILE A 41 -5.11 3.03 9.52
C ILE A 41 -4.44 2.73 8.18
N VAL A 42 -3.90 3.76 7.55
CA VAL A 42 -2.99 3.69 6.41
C VAL A 42 -1.62 4.17 6.86
N ALA A 43 -0.61 3.31 6.77
CA ALA A 43 0.77 3.62 7.14
C ALA A 43 1.68 3.30 5.95
N PHE A 44 2.13 4.32 5.24
CA PHE A 44 2.94 4.14 4.04
C PHE A 44 4.28 4.86 4.11
N VAL A 45 5.32 4.18 3.63
CA VAL A 45 6.58 4.81 3.25
C VAL A 45 6.41 5.39 1.86
N THR A 46 6.76 6.66 1.69
CA THR A 46 6.56 7.41 0.45
C THR A 46 7.68 8.42 0.22
N SER A 47 7.72 9.01 -0.97
CA SER A 47 8.60 10.14 -1.25
C SER A 47 8.20 11.37 -0.44
N ARG A 48 9.18 12.17 0.01
CA ARG A 48 8.94 13.47 0.66
C ARG A 48 7.98 14.38 -0.11
N TYR A 49 7.89 14.20 -1.42
CA TYR A 49 7.00 15.01 -2.26
C TYR A 49 5.51 14.78 -2.00
N THR A 50 5.12 13.73 -1.30
CA THR A 50 3.74 13.63 -0.81
C THR A 50 3.41 14.76 0.15
N MET A 51 4.32 15.06 1.08
CA MET A 51 4.16 16.13 2.07
C MET A 51 4.61 17.49 1.52
N ASP A 52 5.71 17.56 0.77
CA ASP A 52 6.38 18.82 0.39
C ASP A 52 6.02 19.35 -1.01
N SER A 53 5.12 18.70 -1.76
CA SER A 53 4.70 19.24 -3.05
C SER A 53 4.07 20.63 -2.89
N LYS A 54 4.42 21.58 -3.77
CA LYS A 54 3.75 22.89 -3.84
C LYS A 54 2.26 22.74 -4.17
N ASP A 55 1.92 21.73 -4.98
CA ASP A 55 0.53 21.35 -5.23
C ASP A 55 -0.02 20.58 -4.03
N SER A 56 -0.97 21.19 -3.31
CA SER A 56 -1.61 20.62 -2.14
C SER A 56 -2.83 19.74 -2.43
N THR A 57 -3.21 19.59 -3.70
CA THR A 57 -4.46 18.91 -4.09
C THR A 57 -4.57 17.50 -3.51
N ALA A 58 -3.48 16.72 -3.55
CA ALA A 58 -3.48 15.37 -3.00
C ALA A 58 -3.60 15.38 -1.46
N ARG A 59 -2.90 16.28 -0.78
CA ARG A 59 -3.00 16.41 0.69
C ARG A 59 -4.39 16.86 1.11
N LYS A 60 -5.00 17.79 0.40
CA LYS A 60 -6.39 18.21 0.64
C LYS A 60 -7.35 17.04 0.48
N HIS A 61 -7.22 16.26 -0.59
CA HIS A 61 -8.03 15.07 -0.81
C HIS A 61 -7.91 14.03 0.32
N MET A 62 -6.68 13.83 0.83
CA MET A 62 -6.44 12.95 1.98
C MET A 62 -7.03 13.54 3.26
N ALA A 63 -6.82 14.85 3.52
CA ALA A 63 -7.28 15.53 4.72
C ALA A 63 -8.80 15.58 4.85
N GLU A 64 -9.52 15.65 3.75
CA GLU A 64 -10.98 15.54 3.73
C GLU A 64 -11.49 14.18 4.22
N ARG A 65 -10.71 13.11 4.06
CA ARG A 65 -11.12 11.70 4.27
C ARG A 65 -10.45 11.00 5.43
N ALA A 66 -9.33 11.53 5.90
CA ALA A 66 -8.53 10.93 6.95
C ALA A 66 -7.88 12.00 7.84
N ASP A 67 -7.63 11.65 9.09
CA ASP A 67 -6.83 12.43 10.01
C ASP A 67 -5.37 12.02 9.88
N LEU A 68 -4.45 12.99 9.86
CA LEU A 68 -3.03 12.74 10.01
C LEU A 68 -2.74 12.42 11.48
N LEU A 69 -2.31 11.19 11.75
CA LEU A 69 -1.87 10.77 13.08
C LEU A 69 -0.42 11.22 13.35
N GLY A 70 0.35 11.34 12.28
CA GLY A 70 1.72 11.80 12.27
C GLY A 70 2.47 11.41 11.01
N ALA A 71 3.65 11.99 10.84
CA ALA A 71 4.57 11.66 9.77
C ALA A 71 6.02 11.69 10.29
N ILE A 72 6.83 10.76 9.84
CA ILE A 72 8.26 10.67 10.20
C ILE A 72 9.07 10.85 8.94
N ARG A 73 9.98 11.82 8.92
CA ARG A 73 10.90 12.07 7.80
C ARG A 73 12.21 11.38 8.04
N LEU A 74 12.59 10.51 7.11
CA LEU A 74 13.80 9.70 7.18
C LEU A 74 14.99 10.44 6.52
N PRO A 75 16.22 10.21 6.98
CA PRO A 75 17.40 10.71 6.33
C PRO A 75 17.57 10.10 4.93
N ASN A 76 18.30 10.79 4.07
CA ASN A 76 18.48 10.41 2.67
C ASN A 76 19.10 9.03 2.47
N ASN A 77 19.90 8.54 3.43
CA ASN A 77 20.56 7.25 3.37
C ASN A 77 19.76 6.08 3.95
N ALA A 78 18.54 6.30 4.42
CA ALA A 78 17.72 5.28 5.09
C ALA A 78 17.55 3.99 4.25
N PHE A 79 17.52 4.09 2.92
CA PHE A 79 17.37 2.97 2.00
C PHE A 79 18.62 2.65 1.19
N ARG A 80 19.75 3.28 1.47
CA ARG A 80 21.00 3.07 0.72
C ARG A 80 21.44 1.61 0.72
N ALA A 81 21.37 0.94 1.88
CA ALA A 81 21.79 -0.46 2.00
C ALA A 81 20.89 -1.44 1.23
N ASN A 82 19.59 -1.13 1.10
CA ASN A 82 18.61 -2.03 0.52
C ASN A 82 18.26 -1.70 -0.93
N ALA A 83 18.28 -0.42 -1.30
CA ALA A 83 17.85 0.04 -2.62
C ALA A 83 18.95 0.79 -3.41
N GLY A 84 20.10 1.05 -2.79
CA GLY A 84 21.21 1.78 -3.44
C GLY A 84 20.90 3.22 -3.81
N THR A 85 19.87 3.82 -3.19
CA THR A 85 19.42 5.19 -3.50
C THR A 85 19.49 6.09 -2.29
N ASP A 86 19.85 7.34 -2.52
CA ASP A 86 19.87 8.40 -1.54
C ASP A 86 18.66 9.31 -1.78
N VAL A 87 17.57 9.02 -1.09
CA VAL A 87 16.31 9.77 -1.23
C VAL A 87 15.68 10.02 0.13
N VAL A 88 15.23 11.24 0.35
CA VAL A 88 14.44 11.58 1.52
C VAL A 88 13.04 10.99 1.36
N SER A 89 12.63 10.22 2.35
CA SER A 89 11.35 9.53 2.38
C SER A 89 10.60 9.86 3.66
N ASP A 90 9.28 9.82 3.59
CA ASP A 90 8.41 10.02 4.73
C ASP A 90 7.64 8.74 5.04
N ILE A 91 7.42 8.45 6.32
CA ILE A 91 6.43 7.47 6.78
C ILE A 91 5.22 8.27 7.23
N ILE A 92 4.08 8.09 6.58
CA ILE A 92 2.86 8.86 6.86
C ILE A 92 1.81 7.93 7.45
N PHE A 93 1.22 8.35 8.57
CA PHE A 93 0.18 7.62 9.27
C PHE A 93 -1.13 8.40 9.20
N LEU A 94 -2.13 7.79 8.56
CA LEU A 94 -3.46 8.37 8.39
C LEU A 94 -4.51 7.44 9.00
N GLN A 95 -5.53 8.03 9.64
CA GLN A 95 -6.70 7.29 10.10
C GLN A 95 -7.94 7.75 9.34
N LYS A 96 -8.62 6.80 8.67
CA LYS A 96 -9.82 7.08 7.90
C LYS A 96 -10.95 7.57 8.79
N ARG A 97 -11.59 8.68 8.41
CA ARG A 97 -12.81 9.17 9.04
C ARG A 97 -14.04 8.34 8.66
N ASP A 98 -15.07 8.42 9.47
CA ASP A 98 -16.37 7.78 9.19
C ASP A 98 -17.03 8.41 7.96
N ARG A 99 -16.84 9.70 7.77
CA ARG A 99 -17.33 10.45 6.60
C ARG A 99 -16.35 11.56 6.22
N PRO A 100 -16.28 11.93 4.94
CA PRO A 100 -15.49 13.08 4.51
C PRO A 100 -15.95 14.36 5.20
N ALA A 101 -14.98 15.24 5.50
CA ALA A 101 -15.21 16.55 6.08
C ALA A 101 -14.52 17.61 5.22
N ASP A 102 -15.16 18.75 5.02
CA ASP A 102 -14.57 19.89 4.32
C ASP A 102 -13.71 20.67 5.32
N ILE A 103 -12.48 20.21 5.51
CA ILE A 103 -11.49 20.79 6.42
C ILE A 103 -10.15 20.91 5.71
N GLU A 104 -9.37 21.90 6.12
CA GLU A 104 -8.02 22.14 5.62
C GLU A 104 -7.05 22.35 6.79
N PRO A 105 -6.62 21.26 7.45
CA PRO A 105 -5.65 21.36 8.55
C PRO A 105 -4.29 21.86 8.04
N ALA A 106 -3.46 22.39 8.95
CA ALA A 106 -2.19 23.02 8.61
C ALA A 106 -1.28 22.17 7.73
N TRP A 107 -1.23 20.86 7.96
CA TRP A 107 -0.39 19.93 7.18
C TRP A 107 -0.77 19.81 5.69
N VAL A 108 -1.90 20.36 5.26
CA VAL A 108 -2.22 20.47 3.82
C VAL A 108 -1.29 21.47 3.13
N GLN A 109 -0.80 22.46 3.86
CA GLN A 109 0.04 23.54 3.34
C GLN A 109 1.52 23.35 3.70
N LEU A 110 2.37 24.11 3.00
CA LEU A 110 3.78 24.22 3.31
C LEU A 110 4.01 25.38 4.30
N GLY A 111 5.01 25.21 5.15
CA GLY A 111 5.56 26.22 6.01
C GLY A 111 7.02 26.51 5.70
N LYS A 112 7.66 27.26 6.58
CA LYS A 112 9.11 27.51 6.55
C LYS A 112 9.69 27.24 7.93
N THR A 113 10.83 26.55 7.95
CA THR A 113 11.64 26.42 9.17
C THR A 113 12.31 27.75 9.51
N GLU A 114 12.90 27.86 10.70
CA GLU A 114 13.69 29.01 11.13
C GLU A 114 14.87 29.29 10.16
N ASP A 115 15.48 28.22 9.62
CA ASP A 115 16.56 28.30 8.64
C ASP A 115 16.06 28.62 7.20
N GLY A 116 14.76 28.80 7.03
CA GLY A 116 14.15 29.20 5.76
C GLY A 116 13.82 28.07 4.80
N PHE A 117 13.98 26.81 5.17
CA PHE A 117 13.59 25.66 4.35
C PHE A 117 12.07 25.56 4.20
N ALA A 118 11.60 25.40 2.96
CA ALA A 118 10.19 25.14 2.68
C ALA A 118 9.90 23.65 2.83
N VAL A 119 9.17 23.30 3.87
CA VAL A 119 8.72 21.94 4.18
C VAL A 119 7.24 21.95 4.52
N ASN A 120 6.64 20.77 4.66
CA ASN A 120 5.27 20.68 5.13
C ASN A 120 5.10 21.33 6.51
N SER A 121 3.98 22.04 6.73
CA SER A 121 3.72 22.71 8.01
C SER A 121 3.77 21.76 9.20
N TYR A 122 3.40 20.49 9.02
CA TYR A 122 3.55 19.46 10.04
C TYR A 122 5.00 19.36 10.57
N PHE A 123 5.99 19.34 9.68
CA PHE A 123 7.39 19.25 10.07
C PHE A 123 7.97 20.57 10.60
N VAL A 124 7.31 21.69 10.34
CA VAL A 124 7.65 22.95 11.01
C VAL A 124 7.16 22.96 12.47
N GLU A 125 5.97 22.41 12.70
CA GLU A 125 5.36 22.28 14.03
C GLU A 125 5.98 21.14 14.85
N HIS A 126 6.50 20.09 14.17
CA HIS A 126 7.06 18.88 14.75
C HIS A 126 8.46 18.59 14.20
N PRO A 127 9.46 19.44 14.50
CA PRO A 127 10.83 19.24 14.01
C PRO A 127 11.47 17.95 14.53
N GLU A 128 11.04 17.43 15.67
CA GLU A 128 11.48 16.14 16.27
C GLU A 128 11.10 14.94 15.39
N MET A 129 10.16 15.10 14.46
CA MET A 129 9.77 14.05 13.52
C MET A 129 10.65 13.99 12.26
N ILE A 130 11.67 14.84 12.17
CA ILE A 130 12.70 14.80 11.12
C ILE A 130 13.91 14.09 11.70
N LEU A 131 14.20 12.87 11.23
CA LEU A 131 15.29 12.04 11.76
C LEU A 131 16.62 12.35 11.08
N GLY A 132 17.12 13.54 11.29
CA GLY A 132 18.35 14.03 10.70
C GLY A 132 18.40 15.56 10.67
N GLU A 133 19.38 16.09 9.96
CA GLU A 133 19.57 17.52 9.78
C GLU A 133 19.08 17.95 8.40
N LEU A 134 18.19 18.96 8.35
CA LEU A 134 17.77 19.59 7.10
C LEU A 134 18.93 20.37 6.51
N THR A 135 19.33 19.99 5.30
CA THR A 135 20.41 20.66 4.55
C THR A 135 19.99 20.86 3.10
N ALA A 136 20.75 21.69 2.39
CA ALA A 136 20.60 21.86 0.94
C ALA A 136 21.81 21.21 0.26
N GLU A 137 21.54 20.30 -0.66
CA GLU A 137 22.58 19.72 -1.54
C GLU A 137 22.45 20.28 -2.95
N SER A 138 23.61 20.59 -3.54
CA SER A 138 23.63 21.02 -4.93
C SER A 138 23.50 19.81 -5.85
N THR A 139 22.43 19.79 -6.66
CA THR A 139 22.24 18.76 -7.66
C THR A 139 23.23 18.91 -8.81
N GLN A 140 23.47 17.84 -9.57
CA GLN A 140 24.30 17.87 -10.78
C GLN A 140 23.84 18.90 -11.84
N TYR A 141 22.65 19.49 -11.69
CA TYR A 141 22.12 20.55 -12.55
C TYR A 141 22.22 21.94 -11.93
N GLY A 142 23.00 22.11 -10.85
CA GLY A 142 23.24 23.40 -10.17
C GLY A 142 22.03 23.98 -9.43
N ARG A 143 21.03 23.13 -9.11
CA ARG A 143 19.90 23.51 -8.26
C ARG A 143 20.16 22.99 -6.84
N GLU A 144 19.87 23.83 -5.87
CA GLU A 144 19.86 23.40 -4.48
C GLU A 144 18.56 22.60 -4.23
N GLU A 145 18.70 21.41 -3.72
CA GLU A 145 17.59 20.54 -3.33
C GLU A 145 17.67 20.23 -1.85
N LEU A 146 16.53 20.36 -1.17
CA LEU A 146 16.41 20.02 0.24
C LEU A 146 16.66 18.52 0.44
N THR A 147 17.54 18.22 1.36
CA THR A 147 17.82 16.85 1.82
C THR A 147 17.80 16.76 3.34
N VAL A 148 17.88 15.55 3.86
CA VAL A 148 18.03 15.28 5.30
C VAL A 148 19.29 14.44 5.48
N ALA A 149 20.32 15.04 6.05
CA ALA A 149 21.55 14.34 6.38
C ALA A 149 21.36 13.49 7.64
N PRO A 150 21.91 12.28 7.70
CA PRO A 150 21.85 11.45 8.90
C PRO A 150 22.65 12.11 10.04
N LEU A 151 22.19 11.93 11.29
CA LEU A 151 22.93 12.37 12.47
C LEU A 151 24.10 11.44 12.72
N GLU A 152 25.29 12.01 12.96
CA GLU A 152 26.47 11.22 13.28
C GLU A 152 26.37 10.60 14.67
N GLY A 153 26.71 9.32 14.77
CA GLY A 153 26.75 8.60 16.05
C GLY A 153 25.41 8.21 16.66
N ILE A 154 24.30 8.54 16.00
CA ILE A 154 22.96 8.16 16.46
C ILE A 154 22.35 7.15 15.48
N SER A 155 21.89 6.02 16.02
CA SER A 155 21.23 4.99 15.21
C SER A 155 19.86 5.48 14.69
N LEU A 156 19.58 5.24 13.41
CA LEU A 156 18.26 5.50 12.85
C LEU A 156 17.17 4.68 13.56
N ALA A 157 17.50 3.48 14.03
CA ALA A 157 16.55 2.64 14.76
C ALA A 157 16.14 3.26 16.11
N ASP A 158 17.09 3.88 16.82
CA ASP A 158 16.82 4.55 18.09
C ASP A 158 15.96 5.81 17.86
N GLN A 159 16.30 6.60 16.84
CA GLN A 159 15.50 7.75 16.44
C GLN A 159 14.07 7.38 16.05
N LEU A 160 13.89 6.28 15.28
CA LEU A 160 12.57 5.77 14.93
C LEU A 160 11.80 5.30 16.17
N ALA A 161 12.48 4.60 17.11
CA ALA A 161 11.84 4.13 18.35
C ALA A 161 11.32 5.29 19.20
N GLU A 162 11.99 6.44 19.18
CA GLU A 162 11.53 7.67 19.84
C GLU A 162 10.38 8.32 19.04
N ALA A 163 10.57 8.54 17.74
CA ALA A 163 9.59 9.24 16.90
C ALA A 163 8.22 8.54 16.87
N VAL A 164 8.16 7.21 16.87
CA VAL A 164 6.89 6.47 16.86
C VAL A 164 6.08 6.68 18.15
N GLN A 165 6.68 7.10 19.26
CA GLN A 165 5.97 7.40 20.49
C GLN A 165 5.14 8.69 20.38
N HIS A 166 5.43 9.56 19.43
CA HIS A 166 4.66 10.76 19.12
C HIS A 166 3.49 10.50 18.15
N ILE A 167 3.36 9.28 17.65
CA ILE A 167 2.23 8.91 16.78
C ILE A 167 1.07 8.47 17.65
N GLU A 168 0.08 9.34 17.79
CA GLU A 168 -1.13 9.04 18.57
C GLU A 168 -2.28 8.64 17.64
N GLY A 169 -2.79 7.45 17.82
CA GLY A 169 -3.94 6.94 17.07
C GLY A 169 -4.95 6.28 17.98
N ASN A 170 -6.22 6.60 17.83
CA ASN A 170 -7.30 5.91 18.52
C ASN A 170 -7.74 4.70 17.70
N TYR A 171 -7.19 3.53 18.00
CA TYR A 171 -7.69 2.28 17.44
C TYR A 171 -9.02 1.93 18.11
N THR A 172 -10.11 2.22 17.44
CA THR A 172 -11.40 1.63 17.79
C THR A 172 -11.46 0.24 17.16
N ALA A 173 -11.36 -0.80 17.99
CA ALA A 173 -11.77 -2.12 17.57
C ALA A 173 -13.24 -2.03 17.19
N VAL A 174 -13.54 -1.95 15.90
CA VAL A 174 -14.88 -2.24 15.44
C VAL A 174 -15.00 -3.77 15.61
N GLU A 175 -15.80 -4.23 16.54
CA GLU A 175 -16.38 -5.53 16.40
C GLU A 175 -17.15 -5.50 15.08
N ILE A 176 -16.48 -5.89 14.01
CA ILE A 176 -17.18 -6.39 12.86
C ILE A 176 -17.90 -7.59 13.46
N ALA A 177 -19.22 -7.45 13.71
CA ALA A 177 -20.07 -8.62 13.77
C ALA A 177 -19.67 -9.38 12.51
N ALA A 178 -18.87 -10.41 12.68
CA ALA A 178 -18.51 -11.27 11.58
C ALA A 178 -19.88 -11.60 10.95
N PRO A 179 -20.12 -11.28 9.67
CA PRO A 179 -21.27 -11.87 9.01
C PRO A 179 -21.12 -13.31 9.38
N ASP A 180 -22.17 -13.94 9.89
CA ASP A 180 -22.09 -15.31 10.39
C ASP A 180 -21.30 -16.14 9.38
N VAL A 181 -19.96 -16.10 9.53
CA VAL A 181 -19.00 -16.80 8.67
C VAL A 181 -19.26 -18.28 8.84
N ALA A 182 -19.78 -18.65 10.03
CA ALA A 182 -20.27 -19.97 10.28
C ALA A 182 -21.44 -20.37 9.35
N ASP A 183 -22.38 -19.47 9.04
CA ASP A 183 -23.48 -19.78 8.12
C ASP A 183 -23.05 -19.67 6.64
N ALA A 184 -22.15 -18.74 6.30
CA ALA A 184 -21.64 -18.65 4.94
C ALA A 184 -20.61 -19.76 4.61
N GLU A 185 -19.79 -20.19 5.59
CA GLU A 185 -18.89 -21.34 5.44
C GLU A 185 -19.66 -22.67 5.51
N ALA A 186 -20.69 -22.76 6.34
CA ALA A 186 -21.56 -23.96 6.40
C ALA A 186 -22.38 -24.17 5.13
N GLN A 187 -22.62 -23.13 4.33
CA GLN A 187 -23.31 -23.24 3.03
C GLN A 187 -22.34 -23.49 1.86
N ARG A 188 -21.05 -23.26 2.00
CA ARG A 188 -20.06 -23.59 0.97
C ARG A 188 -19.81 -25.10 0.99
N LYS A 189 -20.13 -25.75 -0.13
CA LYS A 189 -19.77 -27.16 -0.30
C LYS A 189 -18.25 -27.29 -0.29
N THR A 190 -17.73 -28.02 0.66
CA THR A 190 -16.31 -28.36 0.74
C THR A 190 -16.11 -29.82 0.38
N LEU A 191 -15.04 -30.12 -0.35
CA LEU A 191 -14.62 -31.48 -0.70
C LEU A 191 -13.20 -31.71 -0.21
N PRO A 192 -12.81 -32.95 0.11
CA PRO A 192 -11.41 -33.28 0.31
C PRO A 192 -10.60 -32.93 -0.95
N ALA A 193 -9.38 -32.45 -0.76
CA ALA A 193 -8.54 -32.09 -1.88
C ALA A 193 -8.19 -33.30 -2.74
N ASP A 194 -8.45 -33.21 -4.04
CA ASP A 194 -7.95 -34.15 -5.03
C ASP A 194 -6.42 -33.95 -5.17
N PRO A 195 -5.59 -34.98 -4.97
CA PRO A 195 -4.13 -34.88 -5.07
C PRO A 195 -3.64 -34.40 -6.45
N THR A 196 -4.40 -34.67 -7.51
CA THR A 196 -4.04 -34.28 -8.88
C THR A 196 -4.25 -32.80 -9.18
N VAL A 197 -5.09 -32.12 -8.39
CA VAL A 197 -5.31 -30.68 -8.50
C VAL A 197 -4.18 -29.96 -7.78
N LYS A 198 -3.48 -29.05 -8.47
CA LYS A 198 -2.39 -28.27 -7.87
C LYS A 198 -2.92 -27.39 -6.72
N ASN A 199 -2.15 -27.30 -5.63
CA ASN A 199 -2.50 -26.39 -4.53
C ASN A 199 -2.60 -24.93 -5.01
N PHE A 200 -3.52 -24.17 -4.44
CA PHE A 200 -3.85 -22.80 -4.81
C PHE A 200 -4.32 -22.66 -6.28
N SER A 201 -5.09 -23.62 -6.77
CA SER A 201 -5.63 -23.56 -8.13
C SER A 201 -7.11 -23.92 -8.19
N TYR A 202 -7.75 -23.49 -9.27
CA TYR A 202 -9.15 -23.83 -9.54
C TYR A 202 -9.24 -25.19 -10.25
N THR A 203 -10.37 -25.88 -9.98
CA THR A 203 -10.78 -27.10 -10.68
C THR A 203 -12.28 -27.09 -10.91
N VAL A 204 -12.77 -27.99 -11.77
CA VAL A 204 -14.19 -28.20 -12.02
C VAL A 204 -14.58 -29.59 -11.51
N VAL A 205 -15.57 -29.66 -10.65
CA VAL A 205 -16.16 -30.91 -10.15
C VAL A 205 -17.68 -30.82 -10.34
N ASP A 206 -18.26 -31.76 -11.06
CA ASP A 206 -19.69 -31.83 -11.38
C ASP A 206 -20.26 -30.50 -11.97
N GLY A 207 -19.45 -29.81 -12.81
CA GLY A 207 -19.82 -28.57 -13.44
C GLY A 207 -19.69 -27.32 -12.53
N GLU A 208 -19.32 -27.49 -11.29
CA GLU A 208 -19.09 -26.39 -10.33
C GLU A 208 -17.60 -26.07 -10.17
N ILE A 209 -17.27 -24.79 -9.90
CA ILE A 209 -15.91 -24.34 -9.71
C ILE A 209 -15.49 -24.51 -8.25
N TYR A 210 -14.38 -25.16 -8.05
CA TYR A 210 -13.75 -25.30 -6.74
C TYR A 210 -12.35 -24.70 -6.74
N TYR A 211 -11.94 -24.15 -5.60
CA TYR A 211 -10.59 -23.68 -5.34
C TYR A 211 -9.92 -24.56 -4.30
N ARG A 212 -8.75 -25.11 -4.65
CA ARG A 212 -7.98 -25.93 -3.72
C ARG A 212 -7.07 -25.06 -2.85
N GLU A 213 -7.22 -25.22 -1.56
CA GLU A 213 -6.31 -24.67 -0.55
C GLU A 213 -5.93 -25.79 0.44
N ASN A 214 -4.67 -26.20 0.39
CA ASN A 214 -4.13 -27.30 1.21
C ASN A 214 -4.92 -28.63 1.01
N SER A 215 -5.56 -29.11 2.07
CA SER A 215 -6.26 -30.39 2.08
C SER A 215 -7.76 -30.29 1.72
N ILE A 216 -8.25 -29.11 1.35
CA ILE A 216 -9.66 -28.84 1.11
C ILE A 216 -9.84 -28.15 -0.25
N MET A 217 -10.93 -28.49 -0.92
CA MET A 217 -11.45 -27.76 -2.08
C MET A 217 -12.77 -27.12 -1.69
N THR A 218 -12.87 -25.78 -1.85
CA THR A 218 -14.08 -25.01 -1.51
C THR A 218 -14.78 -24.56 -2.78
N GLN A 219 -16.10 -24.78 -2.86
CA GLN A 219 -16.90 -24.31 -3.98
C GLN A 219 -16.90 -22.78 -4.03
N ILE A 220 -16.65 -22.22 -5.22
CA ILE A 220 -16.65 -20.79 -5.49
C ILE A 220 -17.88 -20.43 -6.32
N GLU A 221 -18.73 -19.57 -5.78
CA GLU A 221 -19.84 -19.01 -6.53
C GLU A 221 -19.35 -17.90 -7.45
N LEU A 222 -19.58 -18.05 -8.73
CA LEU A 222 -19.23 -17.09 -9.77
C LEU A 222 -20.43 -16.77 -10.63
N PRO A 223 -20.57 -15.54 -11.13
CA PRO A 223 -21.53 -15.22 -12.18
C PRO A 223 -21.32 -16.12 -13.41
N ASP A 224 -22.39 -16.48 -14.12
CA ASP A 224 -22.35 -17.44 -15.23
C ASP A 224 -21.29 -17.12 -16.30
N ASN A 225 -21.12 -15.84 -16.63
CA ASN A 225 -20.11 -15.38 -17.57
C ASN A 225 -18.66 -15.58 -17.06
N ALA A 226 -18.43 -15.53 -15.75
CA ALA A 226 -17.14 -15.80 -15.13
C ALA A 226 -16.91 -17.30 -14.95
N LYS A 227 -17.98 -18.04 -14.57
CA LYS A 227 -17.94 -19.50 -14.41
C LYS A 227 -17.49 -20.19 -15.70
N GLY A 228 -18.08 -19.84 -16.84
CA GLY A 228 -17.69 -20.38 -18.14
C GLY A 228 -16.24 -20.10 -18.53
N ARG A 229 -15.74 -18.90 -18.23
CA ARG A 229 -14.32 -18.54 -18.49
C ARG A 229 -13.35 -19.31 -17.61
N VAL A 230 -13.64 -19.43 -16.31
CA VAL A 230 -12.79 -20.20 -15.39
C VAL A 230 -12.77 -21.67 -15.75
N ALA A 231 -13.93 -22.26 -16.09
CA ALA A 231 -14.02 -23.63 -16.56
C ALA A 231 -13.15 -23.87 -17.81
N GLY A 232 -13.25 -23.00 -18.82
CA GLY A 232 -12.43 -23.08 -20.03
C GLY A 232 -10.93 -22.94 -19.76
N MET A 233 -10.53 -22.10 -18.80
CA MET A 233 -9.11 -21.99 -18.39
C MET A 233 -8.60 -23.25 -17.67
N VAL A 234 -9.44 -23.88 -16.86
CA VAL A 234 -9.10 -25.16 -16.20
C VAL A 234 -8.93 -26.26 -17.23
N GLU A 235 -9.83 -26.37 -18.20
CA GLU A 235 -9.76 -27.33 -19.30
C GLU A 235 -8.52 -27.11 -20.16
N LEU A 236 -8.25 -25.87 -20.57
CA LEU A 236 -7.04 -25.52 -21.32
C LEU A 236 -5.76 -25.94 -20.57
N ARG A 237 -5.69 -25.68 -19.28
CA ARG A 237 -4.55 -26.10 -18.45
C ARG A 237 -4.37 -27.62 -18.43
N GLN A 238 -5.46 -28.38 -18.35
CA GLN A 238 -5.42 -29.85 -18.39
C GLN A 238 -4.84 -30.33 -19.72
N ILE A 239 -5.37 -29.82 -20.84
CA ILE A 239 -4.89 -30.17 -22.19
C ILE A 239 -3.40 -29.86 -22.36
N VAL A 240 -2.95 -28.68 -21.89
CA VAL A 240 -1.54 -28.30 -21.95
C VAL A 240 -0.65 -29.23 -21.12
N ASN A 241 -1.09 -29.62 -19.92
CA ASN A 241 -0.34 -30.57 -19.09
C ASN A 241 -0.26 -31.97 -19.76
N GLU A 242 -1.36 -32.45 -20.31
CA GLU A 242 -1.38 -33.73 -21.04
C GLU A 242 -0.43 -33.71 -22.26
N LEU A 243 -0.39 -32.57 -22.98
CA LEU A 243 0.51 -32.40 -24.11
C LEU A 243 1.99 -32.42 -23.67
N ILE A 244 2.29 -31.72 -22.56
CA ILE A 244 3.64 -31.72 -21.98
C ILE A 244 4.04 -33.10 -21.52
N ASP A 245 3.15 -33.85 -20.85
CA ASP A 245 3.42 -35.20 -20.38
C ASP A 245 3.66 -36.17 -21.57
N GLN A 246 2.91 -36.05 -22.67
CA GLN A 246 3.14 -36.80 -23.87
C GLN A 246 4.50 -36.48 -24.48
N GLN A 247 4.86 -35.20 -24.59
CA GLN A 247 6.15 -34.79 -25.14
C GLN A 247 7.35 -35.32 -24.33
N LEU A 248 7.22 -35.32 -23.01
CA LEU A 248 8.27 -35.83 -22.12
C LEU A 248 8.41 -37.35 -22.17
N ASN A 249 7.29 -38.07 -22.43
CA ASN A 249 7.31 -39.51 -22.54
C ASN A 249 7.78 -40.03 -23.95
N ASP A 250 7.56 -39.20 -24.98
CA ASP A 250 7.98 -39.54 -26.36
C ASP A 250 9.49 -39.30 -26.63
N PHE A 251 10.17 -38.57 -25.76
CA PHE A 251 11.62 -38.31 -25.81
C PHE A 251 12.27 -38.66 -24.46
N PRO A 252 12.38 -39.97 -24.12
CA PRO A 252 13.21 -40.37 -22.99
C PRO A 252 14.69 -40.09 -23.33
N ASP A 253 15.43 -39.45 -22.41
CA ASP A 253 16.87 -39.18 -22.48
C ASP A 253 17.72 -40.45 -22.72
#